data_f7ef5a571911afcf68c290a0923b4958
#
_entry.id   f7ef5a571911afcf68c290a0923b4958
#
_cell.length_a   1.000
_cell.length_b   1.000
_cell.length_c   1.000
_cell.angle_alpha   90.00
_cell.angle_beta   90.00
_cell.angle_gamma   90.00
#
_symmetry.space_group_name_H-M   'P 1'
#
loop_
_entity.id
_entity.type
_entity.pdbx_description
1 polymer ?
#
loop_
_entity_poly.entity_id
_entity_poly.type
_entity_poly.pdbx_seq_one_letter_code
_entity_poly.pdbx_strand_id
1 'polypeptide(L)'
;MSDFNINNITSREGQQGTVLAGITTVNSTGSMRVPSGPTEHRGGRGRGFFGGGYQATPAGNSKRVSYIEIATTGNSVSFGDLTVARQKCASFASATRGIWAGGKNPSNDTVIDYIVTSSQGGANDFGDLIVANKPDNTGVSDSTRGMTGGGENPAVNNTIEYVTMASTGGASEFGDLMMSAGSICAMSSPTRGIWAGGADPAVYNNIQYITIQTTGNAIDFGDLIAATKSAGGCSSPTRGLIMGGQAPADTNVISYITMATLGNATDFGDLTVSCRALYTFSSKTRGISGGGEDTPASPYLRNHIDYVTIAATGNATDFGDIVTSAQGWGAGCSDSHGGLGD
;
A
#
# COMPACT_ATOMS: atom_id res chain seq x y z
N MET A 1 7.96 19.98 34.81
CA MET A 1 8.89 18.95 34.30
C MET A 1 10.28 19.52 34.43
N SER A 2 11.16 18.87 35.12
CA SER A 2 12.53 19.34 35.23
C SER A 2 13.31 18.83 34.03
N ASP A 3 13.83 19.75 33.24
CA ASP A 3 14.74 19.45 32.17
C ASP A 3 16.08 19.01 32.70
N PHE A 4 16.54 17.85 32.31
CA PHE A 4 17.79 17.28 32.73
C PHE A 4 18.79 17.46 31.56
N ASN A 5 19.57 18.54 31.66
CA ASN A 5 20.55 18.89 30.63
C ASN A 5 21.91 18.33 30.99
N ILE A 6 22.35 17.28 30.32
CA ILE A 6 23.65 16.66 30.51
C ILE A 6 24.37 16.55 29.16
N ASN A 7 25.60 16.95 29.12
CA ASN A 7 26.45 16.81 27.93
C ASN A 7 26.91 15.38 27.69
N ASN A 8 27.00 14.58 28.76
CA ASN A 8 27.40 13.17 28.66
C ASN A 8 26.75 12.36 29.76
N ILE A 9 26.19 11.19 29.36
CA ILE A 9 25.73 10.17 30.29
C ILE A 9 26.59 8.93 30.04
N THR A 10 27.45 8.62 30.97
CA THR A 10 28.30 7.43 30.93
C THR A 10 28.02 6.57 32.14
N SER A 11 28.30 5.29 32.07
CA SER A 11 28.35 4.44 33.25
C SER A 11 29.45 4.98 34.20
N ARG A 12 29.37 4.65 35.47
CA ARG A 12 30.38 5.02 36.46
C ARG A 12 31.78 4.55 36.05
N GLU A 13 31.86 3.52 35.24
CA GLU A 13 33.11 2.95 34.75
C GLU A 13 33.49 3.43 33.35
N GLY A 14 32.71 4.33 32.76
CA GLY A 14 33.00 4.96 31.47
C GLY A 14 32.98 4.05 30.24
N GLN A 15 32.60 2.80 30.38
CA GLN A 15 32.81 1.79 29.33
C GLN A 15 31.53 1.27 28.67
N GLN A 16 30.37 1.49 29.24
CA GLN A 16 29.10 1.00 28.69
C GLN A 16 28.05 2.08 28.69
N GLY A 17 27.22 2.05 27.66
CA GLY A 17 26.08 2.98 27.55
C GLY A 17 25.11 2.83 28.73
N THR A 18 24.51 3.95 29.11
CA THR A 18 23.56 4.01 30.21
C THR A 18 22.23 3.36 29.80
N VAL A 19 21.73 2.45 30.64
CA VAL A 19 20.38 1.89 30.46
C VAL A 19 19.37 2.86 31.07
N LEU A 20 18.47 3.39 30.26
CA LEU A 20 17.35 4.20 30.71
C LEU A 20 16.10 3.31 30.77
N ALA A 21 15.30 3.48 31.83
CA ALA A 21 14.06 2.71 31.97
C ALA A 21 13.16 2.87 30.73
N GLY A 22 12.82 1.78 30.10
CA GLY A 22 12.01 1.77 28.87
C GLY A 22 12.79 1.99 27.55
N ILE A 23 14.11 2.16 27.62
CA ILE A 23 14.98 2.29 26.47
C ILE A 23 16.13 1.29 26.63
N THR A 24 16.27 0.37 25.69
CA THR A 24 17.42 -0.50 25.63
C THR A 24 18.68 0.29 25.34
N THR A 25 19.79 -0.12 25.90
CA THR A 25 21.12 0.49 25.84
C THR A 25 21.37 1.51 24.72
N VAL A 26 21.64 2.74 25.09
CA VAL A 26 22.11 3.76 24.15
C VAL A 26 23.62 3.70 24.06
N ASN A 27 24.11 3.07 23.01
CA ASN A 27 25.53 3.02 22.72
C ASN A 27 25.82 4.00 21.57
N SER A 28 25.92 5.28 21.91
CA SER A 28 26.08 6.35 20.92
C SER A 28 27.20 7.29 21.32
N THR A 29 28.10 7.53 20.39
CA THR A 29 29.15 8.56 20.51
C THR A 29 28.69 9.96 20.10
N GLY A 30 27.47 10.14 19.64
CA GLY A 30 26.97 11.40 19.09
C GLY A 30 25.75 11.98 19.80
N SER A 31 24.65 11.31 19.83
CA SER A 31 23.42 11.79 20.46
C SER A 31 22.54 10.64 20.91
N MET A 32 21.83 10.82 21.99
CA MET A 32 20.81 9.88 22.42
C MET A 32 19.61 9.99 21.47
N ARG A 33 19.30 8.91 20.78
CA ARG A 33 18.11 8.80 19.97
C ARG A 33 17.07 7.98 20.70
N VAL A 34 15.98 8.60 21.07
CA VAL A 34 14.85 7.85 21.60
C VAL A 34 14.22 7.02 20.48
N PRO A 35 13.78 5.78 20.74
CA PRO A 35 13.16 4.92 19.75
C PRO A 35 11.95 5.54 19.03
N SER A 36 11.35 6.54 19.65
CA SER A 36 10.26 7.35 19.08
C SER A 36 10.73 8.71 18.53
N GLY A 37 12.03 8.91 18.41
CA GLY A 37 12.58 10.16 17.84
C GLY A 37 12.13 10.32 16.39
N PRO A 38 11.61 11.51 16.03
CA PRO A 38 10.91 11.70 14.76
C PRO A 38 11.81 11.65 13.52
N THR A 39 13.11 11.52 13.69
CA THR A 39 14.02 11.86 12.62
C THR A 39 14.55 10.67 11.82
N GLU A 40 14.44 9.46 12.30
CA GLU A 40 15.02 8.32 11.58
C GLU A 40 14.04 7.23 11.19
N HIS A 41 12.87 7.22 11.77
CA HIS A 41 11.80 6.34 11.33
C HIS A 41 10.66 7.13 10.69
N ARG A 42 10.98 7.80 9.61
CA ARG A 42 9.95 8.25 8.68
C ARG A 42 9.25 7.08 8.00
N GLY A 43 9.75 5.87 8.22
CA GLY A 43 9.25 4.65 7.66
C GLY A 43 8.38 3.80 8.58
N GLY A 44 7.73 4.34 9.60
CA GLY A 44 6.81 3.58 10.43
C GLY A 44 7.45 2.41 11.22
N ARG A 45 6.61 1.49 11.73
CA ARG A 45 7.05 0.30 12.48
C ARG A 45 7.29 -0.92 11.60
N GLY A 46 7.05 -0.82 10.30
CA GLY A 46 7.10 -1.95 9.37
C GLY A 46 5.83 -2.78 9.38
N ARG A 47 4.69 -2.16 9.64
CA ARG A 47 3.38 -2.78 9.58
C ARG A 47 2.76 -2.64 8.21
N GLY A 48 2.22 -3.75 7.73
CA GLY A 48 1.36 -3.77 6.56
C GLY A 48 -0.07 -4.12 6.93
N PHE A 49 -1.03 -3.48 6.31
CA PHE A 49 -2.44 -3.55 6.64
C PHE A 49 -3.25 -4.07 5.45
N PHE A 50 -4.18 -4.97 5.73
CA PHE A 50 -5.20 -5.45 4.81
C PHE A 50 -6.53 -4.85 5.25
N GLY A 51 -7.20 -4.06 4.40
CA GLY A 51 -8.44 -3.39 4.77
C GLY A 51 -9.57 -3.54 3.77
N GLY A 52 -10.79 -3.71 4.26
CA GLY A 52 -11.98 -3.88 3.43
C GLY A 52 -11.97 -5.15 2.61
N GLY A 53 -12.59 -5.10 1.41
CA GLY A 53 -12.65 -6.19 0.46
C GLY A 53 -13.93 -7.01 0.55
N TYR A 54 -13.99 -8.09 -0.26
CA TYR A 54 -15.07 -9.07 -0.24
C TYR A 54 -14.57 -10.35 0.41
N GLN A 55 -15.32 -10.87 1.36
CA GLN A 55 -15.00 -12.09 2.10
C GLN A 55 -15.92 -13.24 1.74
N ALA A 56 -15.40 -14.47 1.84
CA ALA A 56 -16.15 -15.67 1.50
C ALA A 56 -17.12 -16.10 2.62
N THR A 57 -16.75 -15.91 3.90
CA THR A 57 -17.54 -16.40 5.03
C THR A 57 -17.50 -15.41 6.21
N PRO A 58 -18.65 -14.83 6.62
CA PRO A 58 -19.90 -14.79 5.82
C PRO A 58 -19.68 -14.03 4.53
N ALA A 59 -20.33 -14.44 3.44
CA ALA A 59 -20.18 -13.81 2.13
C ALA A 59 -20.66 -12.35 2.16
N GLY A 60 -19.84 -11.43 1.69
CA GLY A 60 -20.18 -10.01 1.64
C GLY A 60 -19.00 -9.07 1.76
N ASN A 61 -19.28 -7.78 1.67
CA ASN A 61 -18.26 -6.76 1.89
C ASN A 61 -17.77 -6.77 3.33
N SER A 62 -16.48 -6.63 3.50
CA SER A 62 -15.79 -6.59 4.79
C SER A 62 -15.47 -5.15 5.19
N LYS A 63 -15.52 -4.86 6.48
CA LYS A 63 -14.94 -3.65 7.09
C LYS A 63 -13.66 -3.94 7.87
N ARG A 64 -13.26 -5.20 7.95
CA ARG A 64 -12.13 -5.61 8.78
C ARG A 64 -10.82 -5.01 8.29
N VAL A 65 -10.00 -4.63 9.25
CA VAL A 65 -8.60 -4.30 9.05
C VAL A 65 -7.77 -5.31 9.85
N SER A 66 -6.86 -5.99 9.18
CA SER A 66 -5.85 -6.85 9.81
C SER A 66 -4.45 -6.38 9.42
N TYR A 67 -3.44 -6.79 10.16
CA TYR A 67 -2.07 -6.35 9.92
C TYR A 67 -1.06 -7.48 10.10
N ILE A 68 0.11 -7.28 9.52
CA ILE A 68 1.32 -8.08 9.75
C ILE A 68 2.50 -7.16 10.09
N GLU A 69 3.49 -7.69 10.78
CA GLU A 69 4.83 -7.09 10.87
C GLU A 69 5.63 -7.60 9.67
N ILE A 70 5.93 -6.75 8.69
CA ILE A 70 6.50 -7.17 7.37
C ILE A 70 7.85 -7.87 7.52
N ALA A 71 8.63 -7.54 8.55
CA ALA A 71 9.94 -8.13 8.78
C ALA A 71 9.89 -9.60 9.25
N THR A 72 8.77 -10.06 9.80
CA THR A 72 8.64 -11.38 10.44
C THR A 72 7.49 -12.16 9.83
N THR A 73 7.77 -13.31 9.24
CA THR A 73 6.74 -14.20 8.67
C THR A 73 5.76 -14.68 9.72
N GLY A 74 4.51 -14.84 9.33
CA GLY A 74 3.42 -15.32 10.19
C GLY A 74 2.07 -14.80 9.73
N ASN A 75 1.03 -15.27 10.38
CA ASN A 75 -0.34 -14.92 10.03
C ASN A 75 -0.68 -13.48 10.44
N SER A 76 -1.63 -12.87 9.73
CA SER A 76 -2.12 -11.55 10.09
C SER A 76 -2.87 -11.57 11.42
N VAL A 77 -2.93 -10.43 12.08
CA VAL A 77 -3.64 -10.21 13.34
C VAL A 77 -4.70 -9.14 13.13
N SER A 78 -5.85 -9.27 13.80
CA SER A 78 -6.91 -8.27 13.75
C SER A 78 -6.39 -6.92 14.28
N PHE A 79 -6.69 -5.85 13.57
CA PHE A 79 -6.35 -4.49 13.96
C PHE A 79 -7.56 -3.68 14.42
N GLY A 80 -8.63 -3.73 13.67
CA GLY A 80 -9.88 -3.00 13.89
C GLY A 80 -10.79 -3.09 12.69
N ASP A 81 -11.67 -2.14 12.53
CA ASP A 81 -12.65 -2.08 11.44
C ASP A 81 -12.62 -0.70 10.76
N LEU A 82 -12.88 -0.66 9.45
CA LEU A 82 -13.26 0.56 8.70
C LEU A 82 -14.62 1.06 9.20
N THR A 83 -14.95 2.31 8.94
CA THR A 83 -16.27 2.87 9.30
C THR A 83 -17.38 2.21 8.50
N VAL A 84 -17.13 1.84 7.24
CA VAL A 84 -18.08 1.20 6.33
C VAL A 84 -17.48 -0.07 5.71
N ALA A 85 -18.30 -1.14 5.64
CA ALA A 85 -17.90 -2.36 4.94
C ALA A 85 -17.91 -2.11 3.43
N ARG A 86 -16.79 -2.31 2.73
CA ARG A 86 -16.66 -2.01 1.30
C ARG A 86 -15.54 -2.79 0.63
N GLN A 87 -15.65 -2.95 -0.67
CA GLN A 87 -14.64 -3.53 -1.54
C GLN A 87 -14.16 -2.52 -2.58
N LYS A 88 -13.06 -2.81 -3.27
CA LYS A 88 -12.53 -2.01 -4.38
C LYS A 88 -12.21 -0.55 -4.00
N CYS A 89 -11.72 -0.35 -2.80
CA CYS A 89 -11.20 0.93 -2.35
C CYS A 89 -9.74 1.13 -2.78
N ALA A 90 -9.29 2.36 -2.84
CA ALA A 90 -7.87 2.69 -2.85
C ALA A 90 -7.31 2.66 -1.44
N SER A 91 -6.00 2.48 -1.30
CA SER A 91 -5.32 2.67 -0.03
C SER A 91 -3.94 3.29 -0.22
N PHE A 92 -3.58 4.11 0.74
CA PHE A 92 -2.27 4.76 0.81
C PHE A 92 -1.93 5.06 2.27
N ALA A 93 -0.69 5.38 2.57
CA ALA A 93 -0.29 5.57 3.95
C ALA A 93 0.81 6.60 4.13
N SER A 94 0.85 7.19 5.31
CA SER A 94 2.04 7.82 5.89
C SER A 94 2.65 6.91 6.95
N ALA A 95 3.74 7.32 7.56
CA ALA A 95 4.33 6.59 8.68
C ALA A 95 3.40 6.45 9.90
N THR A 96 2.34 7.24 9.99
CA THR A 96 1.45 7.30 11.16
C THR A 96 -0.01 6.98 10.86
N ARG A 97 -0.44 7.05 9.61
CA ARG A 97 -1.82 6.82 9.18
C ARG A 97 -1.87 5.85 8.00
N GLY A 98 -2.73 4.84 8.08
CA GLY A 98 -3.20 4.07 6.94
C GLY A 98 -4.57 4.59 6.52
N ILE A 99 -4.80 4.83 5.25
CA ILE A 99 -5.98 5.51 4.72
C ILE A 99 -6.62 4.64 3.62
N TRP A 100 -7.95 4.53 3.64
CA TRP A 100 -8.74 3.87 2.60
C TRP A 100 -9.77 4.86 2.04
N ALA A 101 -9.86 4.95 0.72
CA ALA A 101 -10.67 5.94 0.03
C ALA A 101 -11.60 5.31 -1.00
N GLY A 102 -12.85 5.77 -1.04
CA GLY A 102 -13.87 5.29 -1.97
C GLY A 102 -14.22 3.82 -1.78
N GLY A 103 -14.58 3.17 -2.86
CA GLY A 103 -14.97 1.77 -2.90
C GLY A 103 -16.44 1.57 -3.21
N LYS A 104 -16.95 0.36 -2.95
CA LYS A 104 -18.33 -0.02 -3.29
C LYS A 104 -19.03 -0.71 -2.13
N ASN A 105 -20.24 -0.16 -1.74
CA ASN A 105 -21.14 -0.82 -0.78
C ASN A 105 -22.55 -0.16 -0.72
N PRO A 106 -23.60 -0.70 -1.30
CA PRO A 106 -23.66 -1.46 -2.54
C PRO A 106 -23.35 -0.61 -3.78
N SER A 107 -23.47 0.73 -3.68
CA SER A 107 -23.07 1.72 -4.68
C SER A 107 -21.64 2.18 -4.46
N ASN A 108 -21.09 2.95 -5.39
CA ASN A 108 -19.84 3.64 -5.22
C ASN A 108 -19.93 4.66 -4.08
N ASP A 109 -18.82 4.86 -3.37
CA ASP A 109 -18.76 5.63 -2.13
C ASP A 109 -17.70 6.75 -2.23
N THR A 110 -17.89 7.83 -1.45
CA THR A 110 -16.94 8.94 -1.31
C THR A 110 -16.06 8.79 -0.09
N VAL A 111 -16.48 7.99 0.89
CA VAL A 111 -15.89 7.93 2.24
C VAL A 111 -14.38 7.67 2.20
N ILE A 112 -13.64 8.47 2.95
CA ILE A 112 -12.23 8.25 3.25
C ILE A 112 -12.10 7.95 4.75
N ASP A 113 -11.54 6.79 5.07
CA ASP A 113 -11.26 6.35 6.43
C ASP A 113 -9.77 6.35 6.72
N TYR A 114 -9.39 6.56 7.98
CA TYR A 114 -8.01 6.35 8.40
C TYR A 114 -7.88 5.62 9.75
N ILE A 115 -6.81 4.88 9.88
CA ILE A 115 -6.34 4.31 11.15
C ILE A 115 -5.04 5.00 11.59
N VAL A 116 -4.75 4.96 12.88
CA VAL A 116 -3.44 5.30 13.43
C VAL A 116 -2.59 4.03 13.48
N THR A 117 -1.54 3.95 12.67
CA THR A 117 -0.76 2.70 12.47
C THR A 117 -0.11 2.16 13.75
N SER A 118 0.14 3.02 14.74
CA SER A 118 0.82 2.66 15.98
C SER A 118 -0.08 2.04 17.05
N SER A 119 -1.41 2.18 16.94
CA SER A 119 -2.36 1.72 17.95
C SER A 119 -3.54 0.99 17.32
N GLN A 120 -3.82 -0.23 17.80
CA GLN A 120 -5.00 -0.98 17.36
C GLN A 120 -6.28 -0.22 17.71
N GLY A 121 -7.26 -0.31 16.80
CA GLY A 121 -8.57 0.31 16.97
C GLY A 121 -9.29 0.45 15.63
N GLY A 122 -10.56 0.84 15.69
CA GLY A 122 -11.35 1.13 14.50
C GLY A 122 -10.85 2.38 13.75
N ALA A 123 -11.17 2.46 12.48
CA ALA A 123 -10.89 3.64 11.67
C ALA A 123 -11.76 4.83 12.10
N ASN A 124 -11.26 6.00 11.80
CA ASN A 124 -11.96 7.26 11.96
C ASN A 124 -12.27 7.85 10.60
N ASP A 125 -13.30 8.66 10.54
CA ASP A 125 -13.61 9.46 9.35
C ASP A 125 -12.46 10.43 9.06
N PHE A 126 -12.04 10.46 7.80
CA PHE A 126 -11.02 11.38 7.31
C PHE A 126 -11.64 12.53 6.52
N GLY A 127 -12.66 12.25 5.74
CA GLY A 127 -13.34 13.14 4.79
C GLY A 127 -13.86 12.36 3.59
N ASP A 128 -14.05 13.04 2.46
CA ASP A 128 -14.66 12.47 1.27
C ASP A 128 -13.83 12.71 0.01
N LEU A 129 -13.91 11.80 -0.95
CA LEU A 129 -13.54 12.03 -2.34
C LEU A 129 -14.49 13.06 -2.97
N ILE A 130 -14.04 13.77 -3.99
CA ILE A 130 -14.88 14.73 -4.75
C ILE A 130 -16.02 13.98 -5.44
N VAL A 131 -15.75 12.81 -5.96
CA VAL A 131 -16.71 11.98 -6.68
C VAL A 131 -16.75 10.57 -6.09
N ALA A 132 -17.97 10.05 -5.86
CA ALA A 132 -18.14 8.67 -5.43
C ALA A 132 -17.50 7.73 -6.45
N ASN A 133 -16.50 6.94 -6.06
CA ASN A 133 -15.68 6.16 -6.95
C ASN A 133 -15.33 4.79 -6.35
N LYS A 134 -15.10 3.79 -7.19
CA LYS A 134 -14.44 2.53 -6.82
C LYS A 134 -13.06 2.46 -7.50
N PRO A 135 -12.05 3.01 -6.87
CA PRO A 135 -10.74 3.15 -7.47
C PRO A 135 -9.97 1.83 -7.64
N ASP A 136 -10.42 0.76 -6.99
CA ASP A 136 -9.92 -0.60 -7.19
C ASP A 136 -8.40 -0.76 -7.01
N ASN A 137 -7.91 -0.39 -5.81
CA ASN A 137 -6.52 -0.53 -5.37
C ASN A 137 -5.51 0.43 -6.01
N THR A 138 -5.93 1.63 -6.37
CA THR A 138 -5.12 2.61 -7.12
C THR A 138 -4.41 3.67 -6.24
N GLY A 139 -4.15 3.37 -4.98
CA GLY A 139 -3.56 4.35 -4.06
C GLY A 139 -2.04 4.51 -4.23
N VAL A 140 -1.59 5.76 -4.28
CA VAL A 140 -0.17 6.15 -4.24
C VAL A 140 0.03 7.22 -3.17
N SER A 141 1.21 7.27 -2.56
CA SER A 141 1.53 8.31 -1.57
C SER A 141 3.02 8.53 -1.40
N ASP A 142 3.35 9.73 -0.96
CA ASP A 142 4.62 10.02 -0.30
C ASP A 142 4.39 10.19 1.22
N SER A 143 5.26 10.92 1.91
CA SER A 143 5.10 11.18 3.34
C SER A 143 4.02 12.20 3.69
N THR A 144 3.49 12.95 2.72
CA THR A 144 2.59 14.10 2.92
C THR A 144 1.27 14.00 2.18
N ARG A 145 1.29 13.52 0.95
CA ARG A 145 0.13 13.41 0.07
C ARG A 145 -0.21 11.96 -0.21
N GLY A 146 -1.50 11.65 -0.12
CA GLY A 146 -2.08 10.40 -0.61
C GLY A 146 -3.02 10.68 -1.76
N MET A 147 -3.05 9.82 -2.76
CA MET A 147 -3.80 10.01 -3.99
C MET A 147 -4.45 8.74 -4.46
N THR A 148 -5.54 8.90 -5.20
CA THR A 148 -6.17 7.84 -5.98
C THR A 148 -6.34 8.31 -7.42
N GLY A 149 -6.22 7.43 -8.39
CA GLY A 149 -6.37 7.76 -9.80
C GLY A 149 -7.19 6.75 -10.57
N GLY A 150 -8.07 7.23 -11.47
CA GLY A 150 -8.96 6.40 -12.24
C GLY A 150 -10.05 5.75 -11.40
N GLY A 151 -10.56 4.60 -11.86
CA GLY A 151 -11.66 3.89 -11.22
C GLY A 151 -12.96 4.02 -12.00
N GLU A 152 -14.10 3.69 -11.37
CA GLU A 152 -15.40 3.61 -12.05
C GLU A 152 -16.49 4.37 -11.30
N ASN A 153 -17.18 5.32 -12.01
CA ASN A 153 -18.34 6.07 -11.48
C ASN A 153 -19.15 6.79 -12.59
N PRO A 154 -20.32 6.34 -12.99
CA PRO A 154 -20.69 4.94 -13.21
C PRO A 154 -19.84 4.33 -14.32
N ALA A 155 -19.25 5.17 -15.19
CA ALA A 155 -18.27 4.79 -16.21
C ALA A 155 -16.86 4.89 -15.65
N VAL A 156 -15.94 4.26 -16.32
CA VAL A 156 -14.50 4.37 -16.02
C VAL A 156 -14.04 5.82 -16.26
N ASN A 157 -13.21 6.34 -15.38
CA ASN A 157 -12.70 7.71 -15.43
C ASN A 157 -11.17 7.76 -15.34
N ASN A 158 -10.60 8.95 -15.53
CA ASN A 158 -9.16 9.21 -15.47
C ASN A 158 -8.77 10.20 -14.37
N THR A 159 -9.71 10.65 -13.54
CA THR A 159 -9.45 11.69 -12.54
C THR A 159 -8.45 11.22 -11.47
N ILE A 160 -7.51 12.08 -11.12
CA ILE A 160 -6.62 11.91 -9.98
C ILE A 160 -7.04 12.89 -8.89
N GLU A 161 -7.32 12.36 -7.71
CA GLU A 161 -7.66 13.13 -6.52
C GLU A 161 -6.60 12.93 -5.44
N TYR A 162 -6.36 13.94 -4.59
CA TYR A 162 -5.39 13.84 -3.50
C TYR A 162 -5.89 14.42 -2.19
N VAL A 163 -5.30 13.94 -1.10
CA VAL A 163 -5.48 14.47 0.25
C VAL A 163 -4.13 14.76 0.90
N THR A 164 -4.12 15.72 1.83
CA THR A 164 -2.97 15.93 2.74
C THR A 164 -3.13 15.02 3.95
N MET A 165 -2.31 13.98 4.05
CA MET A 165 -2.51 12.90 5.04
C MET A 165 -2.40 13.32 6.50
N ALA A 166 -1.72 14.43 6.80
CA ALA A 166 -1.54 14.92 8.17
C ALA A 166 -2.79 15.55 8.78
N SER A 167 -3.72 16.06 7.94
CA SER A 167 -4.95 16.72 8.35
C SER A 167 -6.16 16.06 7.70
N THR A 168 -7.23 15.86 8.47
CA THR A 168 -8.51 15.38 7.93
C THR A 168 -9.16 16.46 7.05
N GLY A 169 -9.90 16.02 6.03
CA GLY A 169 -10.57 16.89 5.07
C GLY A 169 -10.87 16.18 3.76
N GLY A 170 -11.73 16.77 2.94
CA GLY A 170 -12.05 16.22 1.62
C GLY A 170 -10.88 16.28 0.63
N ALA A 171 -10.95 15.43 -0.38
CA ALA A 171 -9.98 15.38 -1.45
C ALA A 171 -10.03 16.65 -2.33
N SER A 172 -8.95 16.91 -3.02
CA SER A 172 -8.82 17.95 -4.04
C SER A 172 -8.40 17.32 -5.37
N GLU A 173 -8.78 17.98 -6.47
CA GLU A 173 -8.35 17.55 -7.80
C GLU A 173 -6.83 17.73 -7.96
N PHE A 174 -6.19 16.74 -8.55
CA PHE A 174 -4.75 16.75 -8.85
C PHE A 174 -4.48 16.93 -10.34
N GLY A 175 -5.23 16.25 -11.18
CA GLY A 175 -5.11 16.17 -12.64
C GLY A 175 -5.71 14.86 -13.14
N ASP A 176 -5.27 14.39 -14.30
CA ASP A 176 -5.83 13.22 -14.97
C ASP A 176 -4.75 12.18 -15.30
N LEU A 177 -5.15 10.90 -15.27
CA LEU A 177 -4.44 9.82 -15.96
C LEU A 177 -4.49 10.04 -17.48
N MET A 178 -3.55 9.46 -18.21
CA MET A 178 -3.52 9.54 -19.67
C MET A 178 -4.74 8.88 -20.32
N MET A 179 -5.30 7.87 -19.67
CA MET A 179 -6.46 7.12 -20.15
C MET A 179 -7.42 6.82 -18.99
N SER A 180 -8.73 6.82 -19.29
CA SER A 180 -9.70 6.26 -18.37
C SER A 180 -9.42 4.78 -18.17
N ALA A 181 -9.32 4.34 -16.93
CA ALA A 181 -9.11 2.92 -16.64
C ALA A 181 -9.61 2.56 -15.24
N GLY A 182 -10.17 1.35 -15.14
CA GLY A 182 -10.45 0.69 -13.88
C GLY A 182 -9.51 -0.49 -13.67
N SER A 183 -9.46 -1.01 -12.44
CA SER A 183 -8.64 -2.17 -12.09
C SER A 183 -7.15 -2.01 -12.41
N ILE A 184 -6.63 -0.81 -12.16
CA ILE A 184 -5.23 -0.40 -12.36
C ILE A 184 -4.43 -0.79 -11.11
N CYS A 185 -3.18 -1.18 -11.26
CA CYS A 185 -2.27 -1.27 -10.10
C CYS A 185 -1.52 0.05 -9.88
N ALA A 186 -1.09 0.28 -8.64
CA ALA A 186 -0.42 1.52 -8.26
C ALA A 186 0.78 1.28 -7.34
N MET A 187 1.78 2.14 -7.45
CA MET A 187 3.00 2.10 -6.65
C MET A 187 3.62 3.49 -6.56
N SER A 188 4.44 3.73 -5.55
CA SER A 188 5.02 5.05 -5.34
C SER A 188 6.48 5.04 -4.89
N SER A 189 7.22 6.05 -5.31
CA SER A 189 8.49 6.47 -4.73
C SER A 189 8.28 7.78 -3.96
N PRO A 190 9.29 8.33 -3.26
CA PRO A 190 9.14 9.61 -2.57
C PRO A 190 8.77 10.79 -3.47
N THR A 191 8.91 10.64 -4.78
CA THR A 191 8.67 11.72 -5.74
C THR A 191 7.64 11.40 -6.81
N ARG A 192 7.42 10.11 -7.12
CA ARG A 192 6.57 9.66 -8.21
C ARG A 192 5.44 8.76 -7.71
N GLY A 193 4.22 9.05 -8.16
CA GLY A 193 3.10 8.11 -8.15
C GLY A 193 3.00 7.47 -9.54
N ILE A 194 2.87 6.15 -9.60
CA ILE A 194 2.86 5.38 -10.84
C ILE A 194 1.63 4.48 -10.87
N TRP A 195 0.94 4.47 -12.01
CA TRP A 195 -0.17 3.57 -12.30
C TRP A 195 0.15 2.74 -13.53
N ALA A 196 -0.25 1.47 -13.52
CA ALA A 196 0.07 0.54 -14.60
C ALA A 196 -1.09 -0.40 -14.94
N GLY A 197 -1.27 -0.67 -16.23
CA GLY A 197 -2.29 -1.56 -16.75
C GLY A 197 -3.71 -1.03 -16.57
N GLY A 198 -4.64 -1.92 -16.23
CA GLY A 198 -6.07 -1.62 -16.13
C GLY A 198 -6.85 -1.92 -17.39
N ALA A 199 -8.13 -1.52 -17.42
CA ALA A 199 -9.00 -1.78 -18.59
C ALA A 199 -10.09 -0.73 -18.76
N ASP A 200 -10.44 -0.41 -20.05
CA ASP A 200 -11.64 0.31 -20.48
C ASP A 200 -11.81 0.34 -22.02
N PRO A 201 -12.64 -0.47 -22.68
CA PRO A 201 -12.98 -1.84 -22.31
C PRO A 201 -11.80 -2.82 -22.53
N ALA A 202 -10.81 -2.41 -23.35
CA ALA A 202 -9.60 -3.21 -23.59
C ALA A 202 -8.70 -3.21 -22.37
N VAL A 203 -7.93 -4.27 -22.20
CA VAL A 203 -6.90 -4.35 -21.17
C VAL A 203 -5.65 -3.63 -21.70
N TYR A 204 -5.04 -2.79 -20.84
CA TYR A 204 -3.90 -1.96 -21.19
C TYR A 204 -2.57 -2.53 -20.68
N ASN A 205 -1.48 -2.16 -21.37
CA ASN A 205 -0.11 -2.43 -20.91
C ASN A 205 0.65 -1.15 -20.54
N ASN A 206 0.06 0.03 -20.68
CA ASN A 206 0.74 1.29 -20.38
C ASN A 206 1.10 1.43 -18.92
N ILE A 207 2.23 2.05 -18.65
CA ILE A 207 2.65 2.55 -17.35
C ILE A 207 2.72 4.07 -17.44
N GLN A 208 2.15 4.77 -16.47
CA GLN A 208 2.10 6.23 -16.44
C GLN A 208 2.42 6.76 -15.05
N TYR A 209 2.93 7.99 -14.94
CA TYR A 209 3.34 8.54 -13.67
C TYR A 209 3.05 10.03 -13.54
N ILE A 210 3.03 10.47 -12.30
CA ILE A 210 3.00 11.88 -11.89
C ILE A 210 4.19 12.19 -10.97
N THR A 211 4.47 13.49 -10.82
CA THR A 211 5.30 14.00 -9.74
C THR A 211 4.39 14.40 -8.57
N ILE A 212 4.47 13.68 -7.44
CA ILE A 212 3.50 13.76 -6.32
C ILE A 212 3.32 15.19 -5.79
N GLN A 213 4.37 15.99 -5.72
CA GLN A 213 4.32 17.32 -5.14
C GLN A 213 3.86 18.44 -6.11
N THR A 214 3.69 18.10 -7.41
CA THR A 214 3.30 19.07 -8.44
C THR A 214 2.03 18.60 -9.12
N THR A 215 0.91 19.32 -8.96
CA THR A 215 -0.36 19.01 -9.63
C THR A 215 -0.21 19.05 -11.15
N GLY A 216 -0.89 18.17 -11.82
CA GLY A 216 -0.89 18.03 -13.27
C GLY A 216 -1.20 16.60 -13.71
N ASN A 217 -1.34 16.43 -15.01
CA ASN A 217 -1.70 15.16 -15.60
C ASN A 217 -0.54 14.17 -15.61
N ALA A 218 -0.88 12.89 -15.61
CA ALA A 218 0.08 11.81 -15.77
C ALA A 218 0.72 11.83 -17.16
N ILE A 219 1.95 11.38 -17.23
CA ILE A 219 2.73 11.24 -18.47
C ILE A 219 3.24 9.82 -18.60
N ASP A 220 3.59 9.45 -19.81
CA ASP A 220 4.07 8.11 -20.16
C ASP A 220 5.35 7.74 -19.40
N PHE A 221 5.38 6.50 -18.89
CA PHE A 221 6.55 5.91 -18.25
C PHE A 221 7.15 4.79 -19.09
N GLY A 222 6.32 4.00 -19.75
CA GLY A 222 6.66 2.79 -20.50
C GLY A 222 5.55 1.76 -20.49
N ASP A 223 5.86 0.49 -20.73
CA ASP A 223 4.89 -0.59 -20.87
C ASP A 223 5.13 -1.76 -19.92
N LEU A 224 4.05 -2.43 -19.53
CA LEU A 224 4.06 -3.76 -18.91
C LEU A 224 4.53 -4.81 -19.92
N ILE A 225 5.00 -5.95 -19.43
CA ILE A 225 5.36 -7.12 -20.26
C ILE A 225 4.15 -7.63 -21.03
N ALA A 226 2.97 -7.59 -20.42
CA ALA A 226 1.71 -7.96 -21.03
C ALA A 226 0.59 -7.03 -20.54
N ALA A 227 -0.43 -6.81 -21.38
CA ALA A 227 -1.61 -6.07 -20.98
C ALA A 227 -2.29 -6.78 -19.80
N THR A 228 -2.42 -6.11 -18.67
CA THR A 228 -2.83 -6.72 -17.40
C THR A 228 -3.78 -5.81 -16.62
N LYS A 229 -4.80 -6.39 -16.00
CA LYS A 229 -5.71 -5.70 -15.08
C LYS A 229 -5.81 -6.41 -13.73
N SER A 230 -6.30 -5.72 -12.71
CA SER A 230 -6.50 -6.26 -11.35
C SER A 230 -5.21 -6.84 -10.74
N ALA A 231 -4.04 -6.40 -11.19
CA ALA A 231 -2.78 -6.71 -10.56
C ALA A 231 -2.62 -5.91 -9.26
N GLY A 232 -1.77 -6.37 -8.37
CA GLY A 232 -1.34 -5.63 -7.20
C GLY A 232 -0.05 -4.85 -7.45
N GLY A 233 0.10 -3.67 -6.84
CA GLY A 233 1.31 -2.85 -6.95
C GLY A 233 1.93 -2.56 -5.59
N CYS A 234 3.25 -2.65 -5.47
CA CYS A 234 3.98 -2.22 -4.29
C CYS A 234 5.40 -1.79 -4.66
N SER A 235 6.12 -1.15 -3.76
CA SER A 235 7.42 -0.58 -4.13
C SER A 235 8.39 -0.37 -2.96
N SER A 236 9.68 -0.41 -3.27
CA SER A 236 10.73 0.29 -2.53
C SER A 236 10.91 1.71 -3.11
N PRO A 237 11.74 2.58 -2.52
CA PRO A 237 12.05 3.88 -3.12
C PRO A 237 12.63 3.81 -4.53
N THR A 238 13.22 2.69 -4.92
CA THR A 238 13.95 2.54 -6.19
C THR A 238 13.31 1.58 -7.17
N ARG A 239 12.52 0.61 -6.72
CA ARG A 239 11.93 -0.43 -7.57
C ARG A 239 10.44 -0.59 -7.27
N GLY A 240 9.61 -0.56 -8.30
CA GLY A 240 8.20 -0.88 -8.25
C GLY A 240 7.95 -2.30 -8.74
N LEU A 241 7.05 -3.01 -8.09
CA LEU A 241 6.62 -4.36 -8.42
C LEU A 241 5.16 -4.37 -8.85
N ILE A 242 4.85 -5.13 -9.88
CA ILE A 242 3.50 -5.44 -10.35
C ILE A 242 3.32 -6.95 -10.18
N MET A 243 2.33 -7.36 -9.40
CA MET A 243 2.17 -8.73 -8.93
C MET A 243 0.85 -9.34 -9.38
N GLY A 244 0.89 -10.49 -10.05
CA GLY A 244 -0.30 -11.23 -10.49
C GLY A 244 -1.18 -10.42 -11.44
N GLY A 245 -2.50 -10.54 -11.30
CA GLY A 245 -3.49 -9.90 -12.16
C GLY A 245 -4.08 -10.84 -13.20
N GLN A 246 -4.73 -10.27 -14.22
CA GLN A 246 -5.39 -11.03 -15.28
C GLN A 246 -4.92 -10.55 -16.67
N ALA A 247 -4.35 -11.49 -17.47
CA ALA A 247 -3.78 -11.22 -18.78
C ALA A 247 -3.70 -12.49 -19.69
N PRO A 248 -4.68 -12.91 -20.44
CA PRO A 248 -6.14 -12.82 -20.31
C PRO A 248 -6.70 -13.68 -19.15
N ALA A 249 -5.96 -14.68 -18.68
CA ALA A 249 -6.27 -15.50 -17.50
C ALA A 249 -5.53 -14.94 -16.27
N ASP A 250 -5.90 -15.40 -15.09
CA ASP A 250 -5.17 -15.06 -13.87
C ASP A 250 -3.72 -15.54 -13.97
N THR A 251 -2.79 -14.71 -13.52
CA THR A 251 -1.35 -14.96 -13.65
C THR A 251 -0.63 -14.88 -12.31
N ASN A 252 0.50 -15.57 -12.20
CA ASN A 252 1.40 -15.46 -11.06
C ASN A 252 2.63 -14.58 -11.34
N VAL A 253 2.76 -14.04 -12.54
CA VAL A 253 3.93 -13.26 -12.93
C VAL A 253 4.09 -12.04 -12.04
N ILE A 254 5.32 -11.82 -11.59
CA ILE A 254 5.76 -10.57 -10.95
C ILE A 254 6.67 -9.86 -11.95
N SER A 255 6.35 -8.63 -12.27
CA SER A 255 7.24 -7.76 -13.05
C SER A 255 7.70 -6.56 -12.24
N TYR A 256 8.78 -5.91 -12.67
CA TYR A 256 9.30 -4.73 -11.97
C TYR A 256 9.72 -3.63 -12.91
N ILE A 257 9.73 -2.41 -12.37
CA ILE A 257 10.25 -1.20 -12.99
C ILE A 257 11.29 -0.53 -12.08
N THR A 258 12.18 0.24 -12.65
CA THR A 258 13.07 1.14 -11.90
C THR A 258 12.39 2.50 -11.75
N MET A 259 12.03 2.89 -10.52
CA MET A 259 11.17 4.06 -10.24
C MET A 259 11.74 5.39 -10.76
N ALA A 260 13.06 5.53 -10.84
CA ALA A 260 13.73 6.79 -11.21
C ALA A 260 13.88 7.00 -12.72
N THR A 261 13.89 5.93 -13.51
CA THR A 261 14.15 5.96 -14.96
C THR A 261 12.94 5.44 -15.72
N LEU A 262 12.59 6.13 -16.81
CA LEU A 262 11.54 5.66 -17.71
C LEU A 262 11.96 4.37 -18.41
N GLY A 263 11.00 3.52 -18.71
CA GLY A 263 11.23 2.28 -19.45
C GLY A 263 10.20 1.19 -19.10
N ASN A 264 10.24 0.13 -19.88
CA ASN A 264 9.31 -0.97 -19.77
C ASN A 264 9.58 -1.86 -18.54
N ALA A 265 8.56 -2.54 -18.10
CA ALA A 265 8.67 -3.53 -17.05
C ALA A 265 9.51 -4.74 -17.50
N THR A 266 10.20 -5.33 -16.55
CA THR A 266 11.04 -6.52 -16.75
C THR A 266 10.56 -7.62 -15.81
N ASP A 267 10.75 -8.87 -16.20
CA ASP A 267 10.41 -10.02 -15.37
C ASP A 267 11.19 -10.02 -14.05
N PHE A 268 10.47 -10.29 -12.96
CA PHE A 268 11.04 -10.39 -11.62
C PHE A 268 11.04 -11.83 -11.10
N GLY A 269 10.01 -12.61 -11.40
CA GLY A 269 9.73 -13.94 -10.91
C GLY A 269 8.23 -14.18 -10.77
N ASP A 270 7.83 -15.13 -9.92
CA ASP A 270 6.44 -15.58 -9.81
C ASP A 270 5.93 -15.55 -8.37
N LEU A 271 4.63 -15.29 -8.19
CA LEU A 271 3.87 -15.60 -6.99
C LEU A 271 3.76 -17.11 -6.81
N THR A 272 3.47 -17.58 -5.61
CA THR A 272 3.25 -19.00 -5.33
C THR A 272 1.98 -19.53 -6.02
N VAL A 273 1.00 -18.66 -6.28
CA VAL A 273 -0.29 -18.99 -6.93
C VAL A 273 -0.69 -17.89 -7.89
N SER A 274 -1.29 -18.27 -9.03
CA SER A 274 -1.91 -17.31 -9.94
C SER A 274 -3.12 -16.67 -9.27
N CYS A 275 -3.18 -15.34 -9.24
CA CYS A 275 -4.30 -14.64 -8.62
C CYS A 275 -4.36 -13.15 -9.04
N ARG A 276 -5.54 -12.58 -8.85
CA ARG A 276 -5.86 -11.17 -9.10
C ARG A 276 -6.56 -10.54 -7.89
N ALA A 277 -6.83 -9.25 -7.95
CA ALA A 277 -7.53 -8.49 -6.91
C ALA A 277 -6.89 -8.67 -5.51
N LEU A 278 -5.58 -8.62 -5.50
CA LEU A 278 -4.70 -8.80 -4.35
C LEU A 278 -4.67 -7.56 -3.45
N TYR A 279 -4.50 -7.79 -2.16
CA TYR A 279 -3.96 -6.78 -1.25
C TYR A 279 -2.45 -6.73 -1.42
N THR A 280 -1.90 -5.58 -1.73
CA THR A 280 -0.46 -5.42 -1.88
C THR A 280 0.05 -4.22 -1.10
N PHE A 281 1.20 -4.37 -0.50
CA PHE A 281 1.96 -3.33 0.18
C PHE A 281 3.42 -3.76 0.35
N SER A 282 4.23 -2.90 0.89
CA SER A 282 5.65 -3.20 1.04
C SER A 282 6.28 -2.49 2.23
N SER A 283 7.43 -2.98 2.64
CA SER A 283 8.46 -2.17 3.26
C SER A 283 9.48 -1.74 2.20
N LYS A 284 10.53 -1.04 2.60
CA LYS A 284 11.66 -0.72 1.70
C LYS A 284 12.38 -1.95 1.13
N THR A 285 12.22 -3.12 1.77
CA THR A 285 12.95 -4.34 1.42
C THR A 285 12.08 -5.49 0.96
N ARG A 286 10.84 -5.60 1.46
CA ARG A 286 9.91 -6.69 1.15
C ARG A 286 8.66 -6.17 0.49
N GLY A 287 8.28 -6.78 -0.63
CA GLY A 287 6.96 -6.68 -1.24
C GLY A 287 6.07 -7.81 -0.73
N ILE A 288 4.84 -7.49 -0.38
CA ILE A 288 3.84 -8.41 0.16
C ILE A 288 2.65 -8.43 -0.77
N SER A 289 2.13 -9.62 -1.04
CA SER A 289 0.81 -9.82 -1.64
C SER A 289 0.00 -10.76 -0.78
N GLY A 290 -1.31 -10.53 -0.64
CA GLY A 290 -2.14 -11.41 0.16
C GLY A 290 -3.57 -11.48 -0.33
N GLY A 291 -4.26 -12.57 0.00
CA GLY A 291 -5.63 -12.81 -0.44
C GLY A 291 -5.77 -12.91 -1.94
N GLY A 292 -6.83 -12.30 -2.48
CA GLY A 292 -7.10 -12.27 -3.90
C GLY A 292 -8.06 -13.35 -4.37
N GLU A 293 -8.25 -13.40 -5.68
CA GLU A 293 -9.15 -14.29 -6.37
C GLU A 293 -8.38 -15.13 -7.39
N ASP A 294 -8.65 -16.43 -7.43
CA ASP A 294 -8.06 -17.38 -8.39
C ASP A 294 -9.20 -18.07 -9.15
N THR A 295 -9.35 -17.76 -10.42
CA THR A 295 -10.36 -18.38 -11.28
C THR A 295 -9.69 -19.28 -12.33
N PRO A 296 -10.19 -20.48 -12.62
CA PRO A 296 -11.49 -21.04 -12.21
C PRO A 296 -11.48 -21.89 -10.92
N ALA A 297 -10.43 -21.83 -10.11
CA ALA A 297 -10.36 -22.64 -8.89
C ALA A 297 -11.47 -22.29 -7.89
N SER A 298 -12.00 -23.28 -7.19
CA SER A 298 -12.96 -23.12 -6.08
C SER A 298 -12.33 -23.62 -4.78
N PRO A 299 -12.35 -22.84 -3.69
CA PRO A 299 -12.97 -21.51 -3.53
C PRO A 299 -12.17 -20.43 -4.25
N TYR A 300 -12.86 -19.49 -4.91
CA TYR A 300 -12.24 -18.44 -5.71
C TYR A 300 -11.39 -17.46 -4.90
N LEU A 301 -11.73 -17.24 -3.63
CA LEU A 301 -11.00 -16.34 -2.75
C LEU A 301 -9.92 -17.08 -1.96
N ARG A 302 -8.80 -16.41 -1.72
CA ARG A 302 -7.62 -16.91 -1.01
C ARG A 302 -7.38 -16.19 0.30
N ASN A 303 -6.61 -16.81 1.17
CA ASN A 303 -6.16 -16.20 2.45
C ASN A 303 -4.63 -16.18 2.58
N HIS A 304 -3.88 -16.84 1.68
CA HIS A 304 -2.43 -16.89 1.76
C HIS A 304 -1.79 -15.52 1.57
N ILE A 305 -0.62 -15.35 2.15
CA ILE A 305 0.21 -14.16 2.01
C ILE A 305 1.57 -14.61 1.47
N ASP A 306 2.00 -13.98 0.39
CA ASP A 306 3.31 -14.16 -0.22
C ASP A 306 4.21 -12.95 0.02
N TYR A 307 5.53 -13.16 -0.01
CA TYR A 307 6.50 -12.07 -0.01
C TYR A 307 7.66 -12.30 -0.98
N VAL A 308 8.24 -11.18 -1.41
CA VAL A 308 9.49 -11.15 -2.17
C VAL A 308 10.47 -10.16 -1.54
N THR A 309 11.77 -10.36 -1.78
CA THR A 309 12.80 -9.37 -1.47
C THR A 309 12.96 -8.42 -2.66
N ILE A 310 12.52 -7.16 -2.55
CA ILE A 310 12.41 -6.23 -3.69
C ILE A 310 13.75 -6.00 -4.41
N ALA A 311 14.87 -6.01 -3.69
CA ALA A 311 16.19 -5.73 -4.25
C ALA A 311 16.74 -6.85 -5.17
N ALA A 312 16.24 -8.07 -5.04
CA ALA A 312 16.73 -9.23 -5.80
C ALA A 312 15.57 -9.92 -6.52
N THR A 313 15.71 -10.16 -7.82
CA THR A 313 14.74 -10.93 -8.61
C THR A 313 14.66 -12.38 -8.12
N GLY A 314 13.47 -12.96 -8.18
CA GLY A 314 13.20 -14.34 -7.77
C GLY A 314 11.73 -14.52 -7.38
N ASN A 315 11.35 -15.77 -7.22
CA ASN A 315 9.98 -16.14 -6.90
C ASN A 315 9.61 -15.77 -5.47
N ALA A 316 8.32 -15.56 -5.27
CA ALA A 316 7.74 -15.31 -3.97
C ALA A 316 7.86 -16.56 -3.06
N THR A 317 7.85 -16.29 -1.78
CA THR A 317 7.87 -17.30 -0.71
C THR A 317 6.64 -17.08 0.16
N ASP A 318 6.08 -18.16 0.67
CA ASP A 318 4.98 -18.12 1.63
C ASP A 318 5.38 -17.32 2.87
N PHE A 319 4.50 -16.40 3.26
CA PHE A 319 4.66 -15.56 4.45
C PHE A 319 3.77 -16.05 5.61
N GLY A 320 2.58 -16.55 5.29
CA GLY A 320 1.53 -16.97 6.21
C GLY A 320 0.14 -16.71 5.65
N ASP A 321 -0.86 -16.57 6.51
CA ASP A 321 -2.25 -16.42 6.13
C ASP A 321 -2.93 -15.18 6.70
N ILE A 322 -3.91 -14.65 5.96
CA ILE A 322 -4.88 -13.71 6.49
C ILE A 322 -5.81 -14.49 7.43
N VAL A 323 -5.78 -14.16 8.73
CA VAL A 323 -6.47 -14.94 9.80
C VAL A 323 -7.99 -14.91 9.71
N THR A 324 -8.54 -13.94 9.00
CA THR A 324 -9.98 -13.90 8.71
C THR A 324 -10.33 -14.85 7.58
N SER A 325 -11.57 -14.90 7.12
CA SER A 325 -11.91 -15.74 5.96
C SER A 325 -11.12 -15.35 4.71
N ALA A 326 -11.01 -16.25 3.73
CA ALA A 326 -10.50 -15.95 2.40
C ALA A 326 -11.18 -14.70 1.83
N GLN A 327 -10.39 -13.76 1.29
CA GLN A 327 -10.88 -12.45 0.87
C GLN A 327 -10.06 -11.89 -0.30
N GLY A 328 -10.70 -11.03 -1.08
CA GLY A 328 -10.10 -10.30 -2.19
C GLY A 328 -10.78 -8.96 -2.41
N TRP A 329 -10.36 -8.22 -3.44
CA TRP A 329 -10.94 -6.92 -3.81
C TRP A 329 -10.85 -5.86 -2.70
N GLY A 330 -9.97 -6.01 -1.78
CA GLY A 330 -9.64 -5.00 -0.77
C GLY A 330 -8.38 -4.25 -1.15
N ALA A 331 -7.91 -3.40 -0.25
CA ALA A 331 -6.71 -2.62 -0.48
C ALA A 331 -5.73 -2.74 0.67
N GLY A 332 -4.44 -2.76 0.34
CA GLY A 332 -3.37 -2.88 1.30
C GLY A 332 -2.46 -1.67 1.33
N CYS A 333 -2.11 -1.21 2.52
CA CYS A 333 -1.15 -0.13 2.71
C CYS A 333 -0.15 -0.46 3.82
N SER A 334 0.93 0.31 3.92
CA SER A 334 1.99 0.07 4.90
C SER A 334 2.57 1.39 5.40
N ASP A 335 2.92 1.43 6.67
CA ASP A 335 3.60 2.56 7.30
C ASP A 335 5.09 2.66 6.96
N SER A 336 5.57 1.83 6.04
CA SER A 336 7.00 1.74 5.65
C SER A 336 7.24 1.53 4.16
N HIS A 337 6.23 1.82 3.31
CA HIS A 337 6.31 1.63 1.85
C HIS A 337 7.31 2.56 1.16
N GLY A 338 7.61 2.27 -0.11
CA GLY A 338 8.63 2.98 -0.90
C GLY A 338 8.42 4.48 -1.06
N GLY A 339 7.19 4.96 -1.01
CA GLY A 339 6.86 6.40 -1.10
C GLY A 339 7.28 7.23 0.11
N LEU A 340 7.56 6.63 1.26
CA LEU A 340 7.91 7.38 2.48
C LEU A 340 9.37 7.86 2.50
N GLY A 341 10.20 7.37 1.60
CA GLY A 341 11.61 7.72 1.55
C GLY A 341 12.44 7.11 2.69
N ASP A 342 13.67 7.56 2.81
CA ASP A 342 14.61 7.15 3.87
C ASP A 342 14.45 7.98 5.14
#